data_2b2d36aa732ad8aa532fe30def9905a6
#
_entry.id   2b2d36aa732ad8aa532fe30def9905a6
#
_cell.length_a   1.000
_cell.length_b   1.000
_cell.length_c   1.000
_cell.angle_alpha   90.00
_cell.angle_beta   90.00
_cell.angle_gamma   90.00
#
_symmetry.space_group_name_H-M   'P 1'
#
loop_
_entity.id
_entity.type
_entity.pdbx_description
1 polymer ?
#
loop_
_entity_poly.entity_id
_entity_poly.type
_entity_poly.pdbx_seq_one_letter_code
_entity_poly.pdbx_strand_id
1 'polypeptide(L)'
;ALAKENGCTHAIDYTREKLADHRREFDAAFDLVGGAALRAAFGCVKAGGRVLSIAALPEPRTALVDIGKPLLAPLFLLTGLPFLLQGLVRGVDYRFLLMRPDGAQLAELAALVDAGKLPVTVDRVFELADVAEAFAYLEQGRAKGKVVVRMGG
;
A
#
# COMPACT_ATOMS: atom_id res chain seq x y z
N ALA A 1 -15.64 5.64 -9.20
CA ALA A 1 -15.33 5.92 -10.61
C ALA A 1 -13.90 5.49 -10.92
N LEU A 2 -12.84 6.20 -10.44
CA LEU A 2 -11.42 5.98 -10.80
C LEU A 2 -10.92 4.53 -10.61
N ALA A 3 -11.30 3.86 -9.50
CA ALA A 3 -10.88 2.48 -9.26
C ALA A 3 -11.40 1.52 -10.34
N LYS A 4 -12.63 1.71 -10.80
CA LYS A 4 -13.22 0.90 -11.88
C LYS A 4 -12.58 1.19 -13.23
N GLU A 5 -12.28 2.46 -13.52
CA GLU A 5 -11.55 2.89 -14.71
C GLU A 5 -10.16 2.27 -14.79
N ASN A 6 -9.52 2.07 -13.63
CA ASN A 6 -8.22 1.40 -13.49
C ASN A 6 -8.32 -0.14 -13.37
N GLY A 7 -9.44 -0.74 -13.75
CA GLY A 7 -9.60 -2.20 -13.86
C GLY A 7 -10.08 -2.90 -12.58
N CYS A 8 -10.48 -2.17 -11.55
CA CYS A 8 -11.07 -2.77 -10.35
C CYS A 8 -12.43 -3.40 -10.68
N THR A 9 -12.59 -4.69 -10.43
CA THR A 9 -13.85 -5.42 -10.67
C THR A 9 -14.91 -5.06 -9.66
N HIS A 10 -14.53 -4.87 -8.39
CA HIS A 10 -15.41 -4.47 -7.31
C HIS A 10 -14.74 -3.38 -6.46
N ALA A 11 -15.42 -2.26 -6.26
CA ALA A 11 -14.93 -1.14 -5.45
C ALA A 11 -15.76 -1.03 -4.17
N ILE A 12 -15.11 -1.14 -3.02
CA ILE A 12 -15.71 -0.95 -1.70
C ILE A 12 -15.61 0.53 -1.34
N ASP A 13 -16.76 1.15 -1.15
CA ASP A 13 -16.83 2.54 -0.65
C ASP A 13 -16.81 2.53 0.87
N TYR A 14 -15.64 2.74 1.47
CA TYR A 14 -15.45 2.73 2.92
C TYR A 14 -16.27 3.79 3.69
N THR A 15 -16.90 4.74 2.98
CA THR A 15 -17.81 5.72 3.58
C THR A 15 -19.22 5.17 3.76
N ARG A 16 -19.57 4.09 3.07
CA ARG A 16 -20.90 3.46 3.02
C ARG A 16 -20.93 2.05 3.55
N GLU A 17 -19.85 1.30 3.36
CA GLU A 17 -19.74 -0.09 3.76
C GLU A 17 -18.44 -0.36 4.50
N LYS A 18 -18.42 -1.33 5.38
CA LYS A 18 -17.24 -1.67 6.17
C LYS A 18 -16.47 -2.81 5.51
N LEU A 19 -15.18 -2.66 5.37
CA LEU A 19 -14.31 -3.75 4.91
C LEU A 19 -14.51 -5.03 5.75
N ALA A 20 -14.81 -4.90 7.03
CA ALA A 20 -15.06 -6.03 7.94
C ALA A 20 -16.29 -6.90 7.57
N ASP A 21 -17.18 -6.40 6.72
CA ASP A 21 -18.36 -7.16 6.27
C ASP A 21 -18.00 -8.22 5.21
N HIS A 22 -16.86 -8.02 4.51
CA HIS A 22 -16.30 -8.94 3.50
C HIS A 22 -15.44 -10.04 4.13
N ARG A 23 -16.06 -10.91 4.93
CA ARG A 23 -15.33 -11.94 5.67
C ARG A 23 -14.86 -13.09 4.79
N ARG A 24 -13.53 -13.33 4.77
CA ARG A 24 -12.90 -14.46 4.06
C ARG A 24 -13.29 -14.58 2.58
N GLU A 25 -13.45 -13.44 1.92
CA GLU A 25 -13.81 -13.40 0.51
C GLU A 25 -12.56 -13.41 -0.40
N PHE A 26 -11.45 -12.84 0.07
CA PHE A 26 -10.27 -12.62 -0.75
C PHE A 26 -9.16 -13.65 -0.49
N ASP A 27 -8.39 -13.97 -1.50
CA ASP A 27 -7.24 -14.85 -1.39
C ASP A 27 -6.01 -14.11 -0.85
N ALA A 28 -5.91 -12.81 -1.12
CA ALA A 28 -4.87 -11.93 -0.59
C ALA A 28 -5.38 -10.50 -0.42
N ALA A 29 -4.71 -9.72 0.44
CA ALA A 29 -4.89 -8.27 0.57
C ALA A 29 -3.55 -7.56 0.48
N PHE A 30 -3.53 -6.44 -0.25
CA PHE A 30 -2.40 -5.52 -0.32
C PHE A 30 -2.76 -4.20 0.33
N ASP A 31 -2.14 -3.92 1.46
CA ASP A 31 -2.43 -2.74 2.28
C ASP A 31 -1.43 -1.62 2.03
N LEU A 32 -1.97 -0.46 1.66
CA LEU A 32 -1.24 0.80 1.41
C LEU A 32 -1.56 1.87 2.46
N VAL A 33 -2.43 1.57 3.43
CA VAL A 33 -3.02 2.56 4.35
C VAL A 33 -2.59 2.34 5.80
N GLY A 34 -2.47 1.07 6.22
CA GLY A 34 -2.14 0.71 7.59
C GLY A 34 -3.32 0.84 8.56
N GLY A 35 -3.00 0.87 9.85
CA GLY A 35 -3.96 1.17 10.92
C GLY A 35 -5.16 0.23 10.98
N ALA A 36 -6.37 0.82 11.01
CA ALA A 36 -7.62 0.07 11.11
C ALA A 36 -7.92 -0.73 9.82
N ALA A 37 -7.57 -0.20 8.65
CA ALA A 37 -7.78 -0.86 7.37
C ALA A 37 -6.97 -2.17 7.29
N LEU A 38 -5.69 -2.14 7.67
CA LEU A 38 -4.85 -3.33 7.74
C LEU A 38 -5.45 -4.38 8.69
N ARG A 39 -5.88 -3.97 9.89
CA ARG A 39 -6.51 -4.90 10.85
C ARG A 39 -7.77 -5.55 10.31
N ALA A 40 -8.59 -4.80 9.58
CA ALA A 40 -9.79 -5.33 8.92
C ALA A 40 -9.42 -6.31 7.79
N ALA A 41 -8.38 -6.02 7.01
CA ALA A 41 -7.92 -6.86 5.91
C ALA A 41 -7.64 -8.31 6.32
N PHE A 42 -7.08 -8.56 7.50
CA PHE A 42 -6.90 -9.93 8.01
C PHE A 42 -8.21 -10.71 8.16
N GLY A 43 -9.33 -10.02 8.41
CA GLY A 43 -10.65 -10.65 8.51
C GLY A 43 -11.26 -10.98 7.14
N CYS A 44 -10.84 -10.26 6.11
CA CYS A 44 -11.36 -10.39 4.75
C CYS A 44 -10.64 -11.48 3.94
N VAL A 45 -9.43 -11.85 4.35
CA VAL A 45 -8.63 -12.86 3.67
C VAL A 45 -8.98 -14.27 4.16
N LYS A 46 -9.07 -15.21 3.24
CA LYS A 46 -9.30 -16.64 3.51
C LYS A 46 -8.15 -17.23 4.34
N ALA A 47 -8.44 -18.29 5.08
CA ALA A 47 -7.38 -19.09 5.72
C ALA A 47 -6.44 -19.67 4.65
N GLY A 48 -5.14 -19.62 4.90
CA GLY A 48 -4.10 -19.96 3.92
C GLY A 48 -3.72 -18.81 2.98
N GLY A 49 -4.46 -17.69 3.01
CA GLY A 49 -4.16 -16.51 2.21
C GLY A 49 -3.11 -15.60 2.85
N ARG A 50 -2.89 -14.43 2.24
CA ARG A 50 -1.79 -13.53 2.60
C ARG A 50 -2.22 -12.09 2.72
N VAL A 51 -1.72 -11.40 3.74
CA VAL A 51 -1.81 -9.94 3.88
C VAL A 51 -0.42 -9.34 3.70
N LEU A 52 -0.28 -8.47 2.71
CA LEU A 52 0.94 -7.74 2.39
C LEU A 52 0.72 -6.27 2.74
N SER A 53 1.67 -5.63 3.43
CA SER A 53 1.57 -4.20 3.76
C SER A 53 2.87 -3.48 3.49
N ILE A 54 2.76 -2.23 3.01
CA ILE A 54 3.87 -1.26 2.92
C ILE A 54 3.70 -0.10 3.91
N ALA A 55 2.59 -0.07 4.64
CA ALA A 55 2.21 1.03 5.53
C ALA A 55 2.19 0.62 7.02
N ALA A 56 2.68 -0.58 7.35
CA ALA A 56 2.71 -1.09 8.72
C ALA A 56 4.15 -1.23 9.25
N LEU A 57 4.34 -2.14 10.20
CA LEU A 57 5.63 -2.39 10.81
C LEU A 57 6.25 -3.69 10.29
N PRO A 58 7.58 -3.71 10.12
CA PRO A 58 8.29 -4.89 9.65
C PRO A 58 8.19 -6.05 10.64
N GLU A 59 8.31 -7.25 10.11
CA GLU A 59 8.36 -8.53 10.81
C GLU A 59 9.73 -9.21 10.62
N PRO A 60 10.07 -10.28 11.36
CA PRO A 60 11.43 -10.86 11.34
C PRO A 60 11.96 -11.23 9.95
N ARG A 61 11.11 -11.68 9.02
CA ARG A 61 11.55 -12.00 7.65
C ARG A 61 12.12 -10.79 6.92
N THR A 62 11.62 -9.57 7.22
CA THR A 62 12.15 -8.32 6.67
C THR A 62 13.62 -8.15 7.04
N ALA A 63 13.98 -8.41 8.31
CA ALA A 63 15.37 -8.36 8.76
C ALA A 63 16.25 -9.43 8.10
N LEU A 64 15.73 -10.66 8.01
CA LEU A 64 16.49 -11.82 7.56
C LEU A 64 16.64 -11.87 6.04
N VAL A 65 15.56 -11.56 5.30
CA VAL A 65 15.48 -11.77 3.86
C VAL A 65 15.70 -10.47 3.09
N ASP A 66 15.00 -9.38 3.49
CA ASP A 66 15.01 -8.15 2.70
C ASP A 66 16.22 -7.27 3.01
N ILE A 67 16.64 -7.21 4.28
CA ILE A 67 17.75 -6.37 4.75
C ILE A 67 19.05 -7.17 4.89
N GLY A 68 18.96 -8.47 5.16
CA GLY A 68 20.13 -9.33 5.42
C GLY A 68 20.83 -9.03 6.75
N LYS A 69 20.12 -8.44 7.74
CA LYS A 69 20.64 -8.10 9.07
C LYS A 69 19.91 -8.86 10.16
N PRO A 70 20.30 -10.10 10.47
CA PRO A 70 19.60 -10.96 11.43
C PRO A 70 19.51 -10.38 12.84
N LEU A 71 20.45 -9.52 13.24
CA LEU A 71 20.43 -8.83 14.54
C LEU A 71 19.22 -7.92 14.73
N LEU A 72 18.55 -7.50 13.66
CA LEU A 72 17.32 -6.72 13.72
C LEU A 72 16.06 -7.59 13.91
N ALA A 73 16.17 -8.91 13.72
CA ALA A 73 15.01 -9.80 13.79
C ALA A 73 14.27 -9.76 15.15
N PRO A 74 14.93 -9.69 16.31
CA PRO A 74 14.22 -9.56 17.59
C PRO A 74 13.43 -8.24 17.72
N LEU A 75 14.00 -7.13 17.22
CA LEU A 75 13.31 -5.85 17.19
C LEU A 75 12.07 -5.91 16.28
N PHE A 76 12.21 -6.50 15.09
CA PHE A 76 11.11 -6.65 14.14
C PHE A 76 10.08 -7.68 14.58
N LEU A 77 10.48 -8.64 15.42
CA LEU A 77 9.51 -9.51 16.08
C LEU A 77 8.63 -8.70 17.06
N LEU A 78 9.24 -7.84 17.86
CA LEU A 78 8.50 -7.00 18.80
C LEU A 78 7.52 -6.06 18.10
N THR A 79 7.95 -5.39 17.04
CA THR A 79 7.12 -4.43 16.27
C THR A 79 6.06 -5.13 15.42
N GLY A 80 6.38 -6.25 14.80
CA GLY A 80 5.47 -7.03 13.95
C GLY A 80 4.56 -8.00 14.71
N LEU A 81 4.83 -8.25 16.01
CA LEU A 81 4.11 -9.25 16.79
C LEU A 81 2.58 -9.13 16.74
N PRO A 82 1.95 -7.94 16.84
CA PRO A 82 0.50 -7.83 16.77
C PRO A 82 -0.09 -8.36 15.44
N PHE A 83 0.61 -8.12 14.32
CA PHE A 83 0.18 -8.57 13.00
C PHE A 83 0.43 -10.06 12.80
N LEU A 84 1.56 -10.56 13.31
CA LEU A 84 1.90 -12.00 13.29
C LEU A 84 0.89 -12.81 14.09
N LEU A 85 0.54 -12.36 15.31
CA LEU A 85 -0.48 -13.03 16.14
C LEU A 85 -1.85 -12.97 15.48
N GLN A 86 -2.22 -11.82 14.90
CA GLN A 86 -3.48 -11.68 14.19
C GLN A 86 -3.54 -12.62 12.96
N GLY A 87 -2.45 -12.74 12.23
CA GLY A 87 -2.30 -13.67 11.13
C GLY A 87 -2.41 -15.13 11.59
N LEU A 88 -1.69 -15.49 12.64
CA LEU A 88 -1.71 -16.85 13.21
C LEU A 88 -3.12 -17.29 13.62
N VAL A 89 -3.84 -16.44 14.37
CA VAL A 89 -5.21 -16.72 14.82
C VAL A 89 -6.19 -16.90 13.66
N ARG A 90 -5.96 -16.24 12.53
CA ARG A 90 -6.82 -16.29 11.35
C ARG A 90 -6.36 -17.28 10.28
N GLY A 91 -5.18 -17.86 10.44
CA GLY A 91 -4.55 -18.72 9.44
C GLY A 91 -4.10 -17.94 8.19
N VAL A 92 -3.69 -16.67 8.37
CA VAL A 92 -3.28 -15.76 7.29
C VAL A 92 -1.81 -15.41 7.45
N ASP A 93 -1.02 -15.52 6.39
CA ASP A 93 0.39 -15.10 6.39
C ASP A 93 0.49 -13.56 6.29
N TYR A 94 1.26 -12.95 7.19
CA TYR A 94 1.55 -11.52 7.16
C TYR A 94 2.95 -11.27 6.63
N ARG A 95 3.07 -10.28 5.73
CA ARG A 95 4.34 -9.85 5.19
C ARG A 95 4.40 -8.33 5.08
N PHE A 96 5.43 -7.73 5.64
CA PHE A 96 5.79 -6.35 5.35
C PHE A 96 6.70 -6.32 4.12
N LEU A 97 6.38 -5.47 3.15
CA LEU A 97 7.19 -5.27 1.95
C LEU A 97 8.05 -4.02 2.10
N LEU A 98 9.34 -4.22 2.24
CA LEU A 98 10.31 -3.12 2.25
C LEU A 98 10.65 -2.73 0.81
N MET A 99 10.50 -1.44 0.51
CA MET A 99 10.90 -0.89 -0.78
C MET A 99 12.42 -1.00 -0.95
N ARG A 100 12.84 -1.42 -2.13
CA ARG A 100 14.25 -1.41 -2.56
C ARG A 100 14.38 -0.56 -3.80
N PRO A 101 15.40 0.31 -3.90
CA PRO A 101 15.68 1.03 -5.13
C PRO A 101 16.03 0.04 -6.26
N ASP A 102 15.32 0.14 -7.37
CA ASP A 102 15.55 -0.71 -8.54
C ASP A 102 15.29 0.10 -9.82
N GLY A 103 16.37 0.55 -10.46
CA GLY A 103 16.29 1.35 -11.68
C GLY A 103 15.76 0.57 -12.87
N ALA A 104 15.96 -0.76 -12.91
CA ALA A 104 15.43 -1.59 -14.00
C ALA A 104 13.91 -1.69 -13.92
N GLN A 105 13.35 -1.98 -12.73
CA GLN A 105 11.90 -1.96 -12.53
C GLN A 105 11.30 -0.59 -12.83
N LEU A 106 11.97 0.50 -12.44
CA LEU A 106 11.49 1.85 -12.74
C LEU A 106 11.44 2.10 -14.26
N ALA A 107 12.44 1.64 -15.00
CA ALA A 107 12.46 1.74 -16.47
C ALA A 107 11.33 0.93 -17.13
N GLU A 108 11.05 -0.28 -16.61
CA GLU A 108 9.90 -1.08 -17.09
C GLU A 108 8.56 -0.37 -16.83
N LEU A 109 8.40 0.24 -15.64
CA LEU A 109 7.19 1.02 -15.33
C LEU A 109 7.06 2.23 -16.25
N ALA A 110 8.15 2.95 -16.54
CA ALA A 110 8.15 4.07 -17.48
C ALA A 110 7.73 3.62 -18.89
N ALA A 111 8.28 2.51 -19.37
CA ALA A 111 7.89 1.96 -20.67
C ALA A 111 6.41 1.55 -20.74
N LEU A 112 5.82 1.06 -19.64
CA LEU A 112 4.39 0.77 -19.58
C LEU A 112 3.54 2.05 -19.62
N VAL A 113 3.99 3.12 -19.01
CA VAL A 113 3.33 4.44 -19.09
C VAL A 113 3.39 4.98 -20.51
N ASP A 114 4.56 4.97 -21.14
CA ASP A 114 4.77 5.45 -22.51
C ASP A 114 3.96 4.64 -23.53
N ALA A 115 3.78 3.35 -23.30
CA ALA A 115 2.95 2.48 -24.12
C ALA A 115 1.44 2.62 -23.84
N GLY A 116 1.01 3.50 -22.91
CA GLY A 116 -0.37 3.67 -22.52
C GLY A 116 -1.00 2.49 -21.78
N LYS A 117 -0.17 1.52 -21.32
CA LYS A 117 -0.62 0.33 -20.59
C LYS A 117 -0.77 0.57 -19.09
N LEU A 118 -0.11 1.58 -18.56
CA LEU A 118 -0.20 2.02 -17.17
C LEU A 118 -0.67 3.49 -17.13
N PRO A 119 -1.96 3.75 -16.89
CA PRO A 119 -2.47 5.10 -16.81
C PRO A 119 -1.96 5.80 -15.54
N VAL A 120 -1.44 7.01 -15.70
CA VAL A 120 -1.06 7.88 -14.57
C VAL A 120 -2.06 9.03 -14.48
N THR A 121 -2.85 9.05 -13.42
CA THR A 121 -3.79 10.14 -13.18
C THR A 121 -3.10 11.27 -12.45
N VAL A 122 -3.03 12.45 -13.08
CA VAL A 122 -2.60 13.69 -12.44
C VAL A 122 -3.85 14.42 -11.96
N ASP A 123 -3.94 14.69 -10.66
CA ASP A 123 -5.08 15.39 -10.05
C ASP A 123 -4.90 16.89 -10.12
N ARG A 124 -3.72 17.38 -9.69
CA ARG A 124 -3.36 18.81 -9.76
C ARG A 124 -1.90 19.03 -10.09
N VAL A 125 -1.64 20.16 -10.75
CA VAL A 125 -0.30 20.67 -10.99
C VAL A 125 -0.18 22.03 -10.30
N PHE A 126 0.88 22.25 -9.54
CA PHE A 126 1.23 23.50 -8.89
C PHE A 126 2.55 24.00 -9.45
N GLU A 127 2.76 25.31 -9.44
CA GLU A 127 4.07 25.88 -9.71
C GLU A 127 4.97 25.77 -8.47
N LEU A 128 6.28 25.82 -8.64
CA LEU A 128 7.23 25.73 -7.51
C LEU A 128 6.97 26.80 -6.44
N ALA A 129 6.55 28.00 -6.86
CA ALA A 129 6.21 29.09 -5.95
C ALA A 129 5.04 28.72 -5.00
N ASP A 130 4.15 27.83 -5.44
CA ASP A 130 2.93 27.43 -4.72
C ASP A 130 3.10 26.07 -4.01
N VAL A 131 4.33 25.62 -3.79
CA VAL A 131 4.63 24.31 -3.19
C VAL A 131 3.97 24.12 -1.82
N ALA A 132 3.83 25.18 -1.02
CA ALA A 132 3.15 25.12 0.26
C ALA A 132 1.66 24.78 0.12
N GLU A 133 1.00 25.31 -0.92
CA GLU A 133 -0.39 24.98 -1.24
C GLU A 133 -0.53 23.54 -1.72
N ALA A 134 0.45 23.02 -2.48
CA ALA A 134 0.48 21.64 -2.90
C ALA A 134 0.52 20.67 -1.70
N PHE A 135 1.33 20.96 -0.68
CA PHE A 135 1.36 20.21 0.56
C PHE A 135 0.06 20.32 1.35
N ALA A 136 -0.46 21.53 1.52
CA ALA A 136 -1.74 21.73 2.20
C ALA A 136 -2.90 20.98 1.50
N TYR A 137 -2.86 20.88 0.17
CA TYR A 137 -3.82 20.08 -0.59
C TYR A 137 -3.67 18.59 -0.34
N LEU A 138 -2.43 18.07 -0.31
CA LEU A 138 -2.15 16.66 -0.02
C LEU A 138 -2.57 16.26 1.41
N GLU A 139 -2.35 17.12 2.39
CA GLU A 139 -2.72 16.88 3.80
C GLU A 139 -4.23 16.71 4.00
N GLN A 140 -5.06 17.22 3.11
CA GLN A 140 -6.50 16.98 3.13
C GLN A 140 -6.88 15.52 2.84
N GLY A 141 -5.95 14.72 2.29
CA GLY A 141 -6.16 13.29 2.00
C GLY A 141 -7.22 13.00 0.94
N ARG A 142 -7.55 13.99 0.09
CA ARG A 142 -8.63 13.89 -0.91
C ARG A 142 -8.14 13.84 -2.36
N ALA A 143 -6.83 13.90 -2.58
CA ALA A 143 -6.25 13.84 -3.91
C ALA A 143 -6.64 12.54 -4.62
N LYS A 144 -7.14 12.65 -5.85
CA LYS A 144 -7.60 11.51 -6.67
C LYS A 144 -6.55 11.05 -7.68
N GLY A 145 -5.32 11.44 -7.50
CA GLY A 145 -4.20 11.12 -8.38
C GLY A 145 -2.93 11.75 -7.85
N LYS A 146 -1.96 11.91 -8.75
CA LYS A 146 -0.69 12.56 -8.42
C LYS A 146 -0.86 14.06 -8.32
N VAL A 147 -0.27 14.64 -7.28
CA VAL A 147 -0.05 16.09 -7.17
C VAL A 147 1.36 16.37 -7.66
N VAL A 148 1.48 17.19 -8.67
CA VAL A 148 2.74 17.48 -9.36
C VAL A 148 3.13 18.93 -9.11
N VAL A 149 4.41 19.16 -8.84
CA VAL A 149 4.99 20.52 -8.78
C VAL A 149 5.85 20.71 -10.02
N ARG A 150 5.52 21.75 -10.81
CA ARG A 150 6.30 22.13 -11.99
C ARG A 150 7.51 22.93 -11.56
N MET A 151 8.68 22.45 -11.93
CA MET A 151 9.95 23.07 -11.62
C MET A 151 10.32 24.02 -12.76
N GLY A 152 9.73 25.13 -12.94
CA GLY A 152 9.94 26.13 -14.01
C GLY A 152 11.00 25.77 -15.08
N GLY A 153 10.65 25.93 -16.33
CA GLY A 153 11.60 25.83 -17.46
C GLY A 153 12.20 27.18 -17.77
#